data_bc01d0a95cce335364b6a7a4a4f1310d
#
_entry.id   bc01d0a95cce335364b6a7a4a4f1310d
#
_cell.length_a   1.000
_cell.length_b   1.000
_cell.length_c   1.000
_cell.angle_alpha   90.00
_cell.angle_beta   90.00
_cell.angle_gamma   90.00
#
_symmetry.space_group_name_H-M   'P 1'
#
loop_
_entity.id
_entity.type
_entity.pdbx_description
1 polymer ?
#
loop_
_entity_poly.entity_id
_entity_poly.type
_entity_poly.pdbx_seq_one_letter_code
_entity_poly.pdbx_strand_id
1 'polypeptide(L)'
;MENWKYWTQNIKTMKKKIILALLSGFSLYSTTAQTVGLDSILIGIQRSNPMLKMYDADIRASDEKAKGARNWEAPTIGTGLWMTAYNPKYWKQGDNGAFGIGQYQISAEQMFPNKKRLDAEEKYLKAVSSSDKERKNASLNMLVAAAKKNYYEWIIIKKKLSILDQDEKLLNFMIRSAEIRYKNGLGKISSYYKVKAALGNIQNMRLMLDNEVKQRRITLNTLMSHDKLQDFDIDTSYTINNYLSETFDSTTINNARSDIKALEKEIQLNYLQQQTEKEKLKPEFGVRYEHMFGFGKLPMQYTLLGSVRIPIAKWSSRASKANVESLKWKVESLNQQKQMIVNESTGMAYGMQNDIEFKKKQIRLFDENIIPALRKNFQTMQLGYEQNTEELFALFDAWESLYITQLEYLQQIQDLLMMQVELERILEIK
;
A
#
# COMPACT_ATOMS: atom_id res chain seq x y z
N MET A 1 45.98 15.23 61.19
CA MET A 1 45.62 16.28 60.21
C MET A 1 45.99 15.94 58.76
N GLU A 2 46.66 14.84 58.46
CA GLU A 2 47.08 14.45 57.07
C GLU A 2 46.02 13.72 56.25
N ASN A 3 45.10 12.98 56.89
CA ASN A 3 44.06 12.22 56.16
C ASN A 3 42.94 13.09 55.53
N TRP A 4 42.83 14.34 55.96
CA TRP A 4 41.78 15.25 55.46
C TRP A 4 42.20 15.94 54.14
N LYS A 5 43.49 16.11 53.88
CA LYS A 5 44.00 16.65 52.63
C LYS A 5 43.92 15.67 51.45
N TYR A 6 44.08 14.36 51.73
CA TYR A 6 43.94 13.28 50.73
C TYR A 6 42.54 13.12 50.22
N TRP A 7 41.50 13.29 51.07
CA TRP A 7 40.12 13.19 50.70
C TRP A 7 39.62 14.38 49.84
N THR A 8 40.06 15.58 50.17
CA THR A 8 39.68 16.80 49.39
C THR A 8 40.33 16.88 48.03
N GLN A 9 41.54 16.30 47.86
CA GLN A 9 42.24 16.23 46.55
C GLN A 9 41.60 15.19 45.63
N ASN A 10 41.17 14.04 46.14
CA ASN A 10 40.47 13.00 45.36
C ASN A 10 39.06 13.45 44.89
N ILE A 11 38.35 14.22 45.69
CA ILE A 11 37.02 14.75 45.30
C ILE A 11 37.19 15.82 44.20
N LYS A 12 38.23 16.64 44.23
CA LYS A 12 38.52 17.64 43.18
C LYS A 12 38.95 16.97 41.86
N THR A 13 39.73 15.91 41.90
CA THR A 13 40.12 15.12 40.71
C THR A 13 38.98 14.33 40.13
N MET A 14 38.09 13.71 40.96
CA MET A 14 36.85 13.06 40.50
C MET A 14 35.87 14.02 39.87
N LYS A 15 35.65 15.22 40.46
CA LYS A 15 34.79 16.25 39.86
C LYS A 15 35.33 16.75 38.50
N LYS A 16 36.66 16.92 38.36
CA LYS A 16 37.28 17.29 37.06
C LYS A 16 37.14 16.18 36.02
N LYS A 17 37.26 14.90 36.39
CA LYS A 17 37.08 13.76 35.49
C LYS A 17 35.60 13.58 35.06
N ILE A 18 34.63 13.85 35.97
CA ILE A 18 33.19 13.79 35.66
C ILE A 18 32.81 14.98 34.74
N ILE A 19 33.34 16.18 34.95
CA ILE A 19 33.10 17.33 34.08
C ILE A 19 33.73 17.10 32.70
N LEU A 20 34.93 16.49 32.62
CA LEU A 20 35.57 16.16 31.35
C LEU A 20 34.82 15.06 30.60
N ALA A 21 34.27 14.08 31.29
CA ALA A 21 33.41 13.01 30.73
C ALA A 21 32.02 13.50 30.25
N LEU A 22 31.46 14.55 30.91
CA LEU A 22 30.26 15.23 30.49
C LEU A 22 30.47 16.19 29.28
N LEU A 23 31.66 16.74 29.13
CA LEU A 23 32.04 17.58 27.99
C LEU A 23 32.42 16.76 26.73
N SER A 24 32.90 15.55 26.89
CA SER A 24 33.22 14.66 25.76
C SER A 24 31.97 13.91 25.20
N GLY A 25 30.84 13.93 25.90
CA GLY A 25 29.57 13.34 25.47
C GLY A 25 28.72 14.24 24.55
N PHE A 26 29.07 15.51 24.39
CA PHE A 26 28.45 16.41 23.42
C PHE A 26 29.28 16.44 22.13
N SER A 27 29.43 15.27 21.48
CA SER A 27 29.72 15.25 20.05
C SER A 27 28.51 15.88 19.39
N LEU A 28 28.66 17.07 18.88
CA LEU A 28 27.79 17.71 17.91
C LEU A 28 27.63 16.71 16.75
N TYR A 29 26.60 15.87 16.81
CA TYR A 29 26.09 15.24 15.61
C TYR A 29 25.63 16.39 14.72
N SER A 30 26.52 16.90 13.89
CA SER A 30 26.13 17.58 12.68
C SER A 30 25.34 16.55 11.90
N THR A 31 24.01 16.53 12.08
CA THR A 31 23.10 15.78 11.23
C THR A 31 23.14 16.48 9.87
N THR A 32 24.15 16.15 9.07
CA THR A 32 24.02 16.35 7.62
C THR A 32 22.80 15.54 7.24
N ALA A 33 21.73 16.22 6.80
CA ALA A 33 20.51 15.57 6.36
C ALA A 33 20.93 14.50 5.34
N GLN A 34 20.69 13.24 5.68
CA GLN A 34 21.08 12.12 4.84
C GLN A 34 20.29 12.22 3.54
N THR A 35 21.00 12.35 2.42
CA THR A 35 20.37 12.35 1.10
C THR A 35 19.87 10.96 0.79
N VAL A 36 18.55 10.80 0.62
CA VAL A 36 17.89 9.53 0.40
C VAL A 36 17.44 9.44 -1.07
N GLY A 37 17.94 8.45 -1.79
CA GLY A 37 17.50 8.15 -3.15
C GLY A 37 16.14 7.48 -3.19
N LEU A 38 15.48 7.54 -4.35
CA LEU A 38 14.17 6.93 -4.58
C LEU A 38 14.15 5.42 -4.24
N ASP A 39 15.17 4.67 -4.68
CA ASP A 39 15.27 3.22 -4.43
C ASP A 39 15.26 2.89 -2.92
N SER A 40 15.95 3.69 -2.11
CA SER A 40 15.98 3.51 -0.66
C SER A 40 14.60 3.71 -0.04
N ILE A 41 13.82 4.68 -0.55
CA ILE A 41 12.44 4.93 -0.13
C ILE A 41 11.56 3.74 -0.50
N LEU A 42 11.67 3.24 -1.73
CA LEU A 42 10.88 2.09 -2.21
C LEU A 42 11.17 0.82 -1.40
N ILE A 43 12.45 0.54 -1.11
CA ILE A 43 12.85 -0.57 -0.22
C ILE A 43 12.28 -0.38 1.19
N GLY A 44 12.34 0.84 1.73
CA GLY A 44 11.76 1.19 3.03
C GLY A 44 10.26 0.91 3.08
N ILE A 45 9.51 1.28 2.05
CA ILE A 45 8.07 1.01 1.91
C ILE A 45 7.82 -0.50 1.88
N GLN A 46 8.53 -1.22 1.03
CA GLN A 46 8.33 -2.67 0.88
C GLN A 46 8.58 -3.43 2.19
N ARG A 47 9.54 -2.99 2.99
CA ARG A 47 9.92 -3.63 4.28
C ARG A 47 8.99 -3.25 5.43
N SER A 48 8.52 -2.01 5.48
CA SER A 48 7.97 -1.44 6.73
C SER A 48 6.50 -1.08 6.64
N ASN A 49 5.91 -0.92 5.43
CA ASN A 49 4.56 -0.43 5.26
C ASN A 49 3.51 -1.36 5.90
N PRO A 50 2.62 -0.84 6.77
CA PRO A 50 1.62 -1.64 7.49
C PRO A 50 0.62 -2.35 6.56
N MET A 51 0.25 -1.76 5.42
CA MET A 51 -0.66 -2.38 4.45
C MET A 51 -0.08 -3.67 3.90
N LEU A 52 1.23 -3.70 3.58
CA LEU A 52 1.89 -4.90 3.08
C LEU A 52 2.02 -5.97 4.18
N LYS A 53 2.30 -5.55 5.42
CA LYS A 53 2.34 -6.45 6.59
C LYS A 53 0.97 -7.03 6.92
N MET A 54 -0.12 -6.26 6.70
CA MET A 54 -1.49 -6.76 6.83
C MET A 54 -1.73 -7.93 5.86
N TYR A 55 -1.39 -7.76 4.58
CA TYR A 55 -1.49 -8.86 3.60
C TYR A 55 -0.62 -10.07 3.98
N ASP A 56 0.59 -9.86 4.53
CA ASP A 56 1.43 -10.97 5.02
C ASP A 56 0.76 -11.74 6.18
N ALA A 57 0.05 -11.04 7.05
CA ALA A 57 -0.73 -11.65 8.12
C ALA A 57 -1.95 -12.42 7.56
N ASP A 58 -2.68 -11.86 6.61
CA ASP A 58 -3.83 -12.51 5.96
C ASP A 58 -3.41 -13.78 5.20
N ILE A 59 -2.30 -13.72 4.47
CA ILE A 59 -1.70 -14.88 3.79
C ILE A 59 -1.38 -15.98 4.81
N ARG A 60 -0.71 -15.65 5.92
CA ARG A 60 -0.41 -16.61 6.98
C ARG A 60 -1.68 -17.17 7.63
N ALA A 61 -2.68 -16.35 7.87
CA ALA A 61 -3.96 -16.79 8.43
C ALA A 61 -4.65 -17.79 7.50
N SER A 62 -4.64 -17.54 6.19
CA SER A 62 -5.17 -18.44 5.16
C SER A 62 -4.38 -19.76 5.09
N ASP A 63 -3.04 -19.70 5.17
CA ASP A 63 -2.18 -20.88 5.17
C ASP A 63 -2.37 -21.72 6.45
N GLU A 64 -2.54 -21.09 7.64
CA GLU A 64 -2.88 -21.82 8.88
C GLU A 64 -4.25 -22.48 8.80
N LYS A 65 -5.25 -21.77 8.26
CA LYS A 65 -6.60 -22.35 8.04
C LYS A 65 -6.56 -23.58 7.14
N ALA A 66 -5.69 -23.58 6.12
CA ALA A 66 -5.53 -24.71 5.21
C ALA A 66 -5.00 -25.99 5.90
N LYS A 67 -4.30 -25.87 7.03
CA LYS A 67 -3.82 -27.03 7.81
C LYS A 67 -4.97 -27.84 8.41
N GLY A 68 -6.11 -27.20 8.67
CA GLY A 68 -7.32 -27.86 9.17
C GLY A 68 -8.21 -28.49 8.09
N ALA A 69 -7.82 -28.46 6.81
CA ALA A 69 -8.66 -28.85 5.67
C ALA A 69 -9.14 -30.30 5.67
N ARG A 70 -8.38 -31.21 6.29
CA ARG A 70 -8.70 -32.66 6.37
C ARG A 70 -9.27 -33.07 7.71
N ASN A 71 -9.80 -32.12 8.47
CA ASN A 71 -10.36 -32.43 9.77
C ASN A 71 -11.68 -33.22 9.64
N TRP A 72 -11.85 -34.22 10.51
CA TRP A 72 -13.09 -34.93 10.64
C TRP A 72 -13.98 -34.26 11.68
N GLU A 73 -15.29 -34.48 11.57
CA GLU A 73 -16.22 -34.08 12.62
C GLU A 73 -15.87 -34.84 13.91
N ALA A 74 -16.04 -34.21 15.04
CA ALA A 74 -15.77 -34.85 16.32
C ALA A 74 -16.74 -36.02 16.52
N PRO A 75 -16.32 -37.14 17.16
CA PRO A 75 -17.23 -38.21 17.51
C PRO A 75 -18.30 -37.70 18.46
N THR A 76 -19.54 -38.11 18.23
CA THR A 76 -20.67 -37.80 19.10
C THR A 76 -20.81 -38.89 20.15
N ILE A 77 -20.69 -38.52 21.44
CA ILE A 77 -20.94 -39.47 22.55
C ILE A 77 -22.27 -39.12 23.15
N GLY A 78 -23.14 -40.11 23.21
CA GLY A 78 -24.46 -39.99 23.80
C GLY A 78 -24.60 -40.96 24.99
N THR A 79 -25.44 -40.59 25.93
CA THR A 79 -25.81 -41.47 27.04
C THR A 79 -27.28 -41.23 27.41
N GLY A 80 -27.93 -42.25 27.89
CA GLY A 80 -29.36 -42.14 28.26
C GLY A 80 -29.98 -43.45 28.71
N LEU A 81 -31.25 -43.38 29.03
CA LEU A 81 -32.09 -44.53 29.36
C LEU A 81 -32.81 -44.98 28.08
N TRP A 82 -32.77 -46.28 27.78
CA TRP A 82 -33.39 -46.84 26.60
C TRP A 82 -34.51 -47.85 27.02
N MET A 83 -35.69 -47.74 26.39
CA MET A 83 -36.86 -48.60 26.66
C MET A 83 -37.14 -48.77 28.16
N THR A 84 -36.97 -47.71 28.93
CA THR A 84 -37.04 -47.74 30.39
C THR A 84 -38.44 -47.35 30.83
N ALA A 85 -39.07 -48.17 31.69
CA ALA A 85 -40.37 -47.89 32.23
C ALA A 85 -40.38 -46.61 33.09
N TYR A 86 -41.44 -45.80 33.00
CA TYR A 86 -41.60 -44.60 33.84
C TYR A 86 -41.64 -44.92 35.34
N ASN A 87 -42.22 -46.10 35.70
CA ASN A 87 -42.24 -46.51 37.10
C ASN A 87 -40.98 -47.31 37.45
N PRO A 88 -40.12 -46.84 38.36
CA PRO A 88 -38.85 -47.49 38.74
C PRO A 88 -39.02 -48.90 39.32
N LYS A 89 -40.23 -49.25 39.75
CA LYS A 89 -40.58 -50.58 40.27
C LYS A 89 -40.31 -51.69 39.21
N TYR A 90 -40.47 -51.36 37.94
CA TYR A 90 -40.23 -52.28 36.83
C TYR A 90 -38.75 -52.35 36.39
N TRP A 91 -37.85 -51.58 37.00
CA TRP A 91 -36.41 -51.67 36.72
C TRP A 91 -35.76 -52.85 37.47
N LYS A 92 -36.40 -53.37 38.49
CA LYS A 92 -35.92 -54.52 39.26
C LYS A 92 -36.40 -55.82 38.66
N GLN A 93 -35.71 -56.94 38.99
CA GLN A 93 -36.18 -58.24 38.64
C GLN A 93 -37.52 -58.49 39.35
N GLY A 94 -38.51 -59.05 38.65
CA GLY A 94 -39.78 -59.45 39.20
C GLY A 94 -39.66 -60.68 40.11
N ASP A 95 -40.60 -60.82 41.07
CA ASP A 95 -40.61 -61.95 42.00
C ASP A 95 -40.81 -63.34 41.32
N ASN A 96 -41.34 -63.33 40.10
CA ASN A 96 -41.49 -64.50 39.25
C ASN A 96 -40.24 -64.81 38.38
N GLY A 97 -39.08 -64.13 38.66
CA GLY A 97 -37.84 -64.29 37.89
C GLY A 97 -37.77 -63.54 36.56
N ALA A 98 -38.82 -62.77 36.23
CA ALA A 98 -38.82 -61.96 35.00
C ALA A 98 -37.72 -60.85 35.10
N PHE A 99 -37.02 -60.54 33.96
CA PHE A 99 -36.04 -59.49 33.88
C PHE A 99 -36.68 -58.10 34.10
N GLY A 100 -35.89 -57.13 34.64
CA GLY A 100 -36.32 -55.73 34.71
C GLY A 100 -36.45 -55.13 33.31
N ILE A 101 -37.28 -54.07 33.22
CA ILE A 101 -37.53 -53.36 31.96
C ILE A 101 -36.65 -52.08 31.94
N GLY A 102 -35.86 -51.95 30.88
CA GLY A 102 -35.04 -50.77 30.62
C GLY A 102 -33.53 -51.04 30.66
N GLN A 103 -32.83 -50.13 30.07
CA GLN A 103 -31.38 -50.20 29.92
C GLN A 103 -30.77 -48.80 30.03
N TYR A 104 -29.60 -48.69 30.61
CA TYR A 104 -28.75 -47.53 30.47
C TYR A 104 -27.82 -47.75 29.30
N GLN A 105 -27.78 -46.79 28.35
CA GLN A 105 -26.94 -46.91 27.17
C GLN A 105 -25.85 -45.83 27.12
N ILE A 106 -24.69 -46.20 26.57
CA ILE A 106 -23.63 -45.30 26.14
C ILE A 106 -23.43 -45.56 24.65
N SER A 107 -23.45 -44.49 23.84
CA SER A 107 -23.21 -44.57 22.40
C SER A 107 -22.07 -43.71 21.96
N ALA A 108 -21.33 -44.16 20.95
CA ALA A 108 -20.30 -43.38 20.24
C ALA A 108 -20.59 -43.48 18.74
N GLU A 109 -20.70 -42.31 18.09
CA GLU A 109 -20.94 -42.20 16.65
C GLU A 109 -19.85 -41.41 15.98
N GLN A 110 -19.30 -41.92 14.87
CA GLN A 110 -18.35 -41.24 14.04
C GLN A 110 -18.81 -41.21 12.59
N MET A 111 -18.93 -40.00 12.01
CA MET A 111 -19.14 -39.84 10.59
C MET A 111 -17.78 -39.69 9.88
N PHE A 112 -17.63 -40.38 8.75
CA PHE A 112 -16.45 -40.35 7.92
C PHE A 112 -16.78 -39.53 6.66
N PRO A 113 -16.21 -38.31 6.53
CA PRO A 113 -16.42 -37.48 5.36
C PRO A 113 -15.85 -38.17 4.11
N ASN A 114 -16.46 -37.91 2.97
CA ASN A 114 -15.98 -38.43 1.69
C ASN A 114 -14.56 -37.89 1.41
N LYS A 115 -13.62 -38.80 1.10
CA LYS A 115 -12.20 -38.44 0.79
C LYS A 115 -12.11 -37.38 -0.32
N LYS A 116 -12.93 -37.49 -1.38
CA LYS A 116 -12.93 -36.52 -2.49
C LYS A 116 -13.38 -35.14 -2.04
N ARG A 117 -14.32 -35.06 -1.08
CA ARG A 117 -14.72 -33.79 -0.46
C ARG A 117 -13.57 -33.18 0.30
N LEU A 118 -12.85 -33.95 1.14
CA LEU A 118 -11.68 -33.47 1.88
C LEU A 118 -10.56 -33.00 0.94
N ASP A 119 -10.31 -33.75 -0.15
CA ASP A 119 -9.30 -33.38 -1.16
C ASP A 119 -9.68 -32.08 -1.90
N ALA A 120 -10.97 -31.88 -2.20
CA ALA A 120 -11.45 -30.66 -2.85
C ALA A 120 -11.37 -29.45 -1.91
N GLU A 121 -11.74 -29.62 -0.64
CA GLU A 121 -11.67 -28.59 0.38
C GLU A 121 -10.21 -28.19 0.68
N GLU A 122 -9.30 -29.17 0.77
CA GLU A 122 -7.87 -28.91 0.93
C GLU A 122 -7.30 -28.10 -0.23
N LYS A 123 -7.64 -28.46 -1.48
CA LYS A 123 -7.22 -27.71 -2.66
C LYS A 123 -7.73 -26.28 -2.64
N TYR A 124 -8.99 -26.09 -2.28
CA TYR A 124 -9.59 -24.76 -2.16
C TYR A 124 -8.89 -23.92 -1.09
N LEU A 125 -8.76 -24.45 0.14
CA LEU A 125 -8.15 -23.71 1.24
C LEU A 125 -6.68 -23.37 0.99
N LYS A 126 -5.90 -24.29 0.40
CA LYS A 126 -4.50 -24.03 0.00
C LYS A 126 -4.36 -22.98 -1.10
N ALA A 127 -5.38 -22.81 -1.92
CA ALA A 127 -5.36 -21.84 -3.01
C ALA A 127 -5.77 -20.43 -2.55
N VAL A 128 -6.44 -20.26 -1.40
CA VAL A 128 -6.97 -18.97 -0.93
C VAL A 128 -5.87 -17.92 -0.81
N SER A 129 -4.72 -18.24 -0.20
CA SER A 129 -3.62 -17.31 -0.02
C SER A 129 -3.00 -16.80 -1.33
N SER A 130 -3.23 -17.50 -2.45
CA SER A 130 -2.68 -17.12 -3.76
C SER A 130 -3.28 -15.81 -4.30
N SER A 131 -4.56 -15.57 -4.05
CA SER A 131 -5.24 -14.32 -4.42
C SER A 131 -4.72 -13.15 -3.59
N ASP A 132 -4.52 -13.35 -2.29
CA ASP A 132 -4.02 -12.31 -1.38
C ASP A 132 -2.57 -11.91 -1.70
N LYS A 133 -1.74 -12.85 -2.20
CA LYS A 133 -0.38 -12.54 -2.71
C LYS A 133 -0.42 -11.57 -3.89
N GLU A 134 -1.32 -11.77 -4.84
CA GLU A 134 -1.44 -10.87 -5.99
C GLU A 134 -2.06 -9.52 -5.59
N ARG A 135 -3.02 -9.49 -4.67
CA ARG A 135 -3.56 -8.25 -4.09
C ARG A 135 -2.49 -7.45 -3.36
N LYS A 136 -1.58 -8.13 -2.64
CA LYS A 136 -0.41 -7.49 -2.03
C LYS A 136 0.48 -6.82 -3.08
N ASN A 137 0.75 -7.50 -4.21
CA ASN A 137 1.55 -6.96 -5.31
C ASN A 137 0.87 -5.73 -5.94
N ALA A 138 -0.44 -5.79 -6.18
CA ALA A 138 -1.20 -4.64 -6.69
C ALA A 138 -1.15 -3.44 -5.71
N SER A 139 -1.26 -3.69 -4.40
CA SER A 139 -1.13 -2.65 -3.38
C SER A 139 0.29 -2.07 -3.33
N LEU A 140 1.32 -2.91 -3.49
CA LEU A 140 2.70 -2.45 -3.57
C LEU A 140 2.90 -1.52 -4.79
N ASN A 141 2.34 -1.86 -5.96
CA ASN A 141 2.40 -1.00 -7.14
C ASN A 141 1.78 0.39 -6.89
N MET A 142 0.63 0.44 -6.20
CA MET A 142 0.01 1.71 -5.81
C MET A 142 0.90 2.53 -4.86
N LEU A 143 1.53 1.87 -3.88
CA LEU A 143 2.43 2.54 -2.92
C LEU A 143 3.70 3.06 -3.62
N VAL A 144 4.25 2.30 -4.56
CA VAL A 144 5.40 2.71 -5.39
C VAL A 144 5.05 3.94 -6.21
N ALA A 145 3.90 3.95 -6.88
CA ALA A 145 3.44 5.11 -7.65
C ALA A 145 3.25 6.35 -6.76
N ALA A 146 2.65 6.19 -5.58
CA ALA A 146 2.47 7.27 -4.62
C ALA A 146 3.82 7.84 -4.13
N ALA A 147 4.80 6.98 -3.87
CA ALA A 147 6.15 7.40 -3.48
C ALA A 147 6.86 8.15 -4.60
N LYS A 148 6.85 7.61 -5.84
CA LYS A 148 7.44 8.26 -7.02
C LYS A 148 6.83 9.63 -7.27
N LYS A 149 5.48 9.78 -7.19
CA LYS A 149 4.80 11.08 -7.32
C LYS A 149 5.32 12.09 -6.31
N ASN A 150 5.31 11.77 -5.03
CA ASN A 150 5.77 12.67 -3.97
C ASN A 150 7.28 13.02 -4.09
N TYR A 151 8.10 12.05 -4.52
CA TYR A 151 9.52 12.24 -4.72
C TYR A 151 9.81 13.20 -5.88
N TYR A 152 9.19 13.02 -7.03
CA TYR A 152 9.36 13.88 -8.19
C TYR A 152 8.77 15.29 -7.97
N GLU A 153 7.64 15.42 -7.29
CA GLU A 153 7.12 16.72 -6.89
C GLU A 153 8.11 17.45 -5.99
N TRP A 154 8.74 16.78 -5.04
CA TRP A 154 9.76 17.39 -4.19
C TRP A 154 10.98 17.85 -4.99
N ILE A 155 11.45 17.07 -5.98
CA ILE A 155 12.52 17.51 -6.88
C ILE A 155 12.17 18.83 -7.58
N ILE A 156 10.95 18.92 -8.13
CA ILE A 156 10.51 20.13 -8.81
C ILE A 156 10.39 21.32 -7.86
N ILE A 157 9.89 21.12 -6.65
CA ILE A 157 9.86 22.16 -5.61
C ILE A 157 11.28 22.69 -5.33
N LYS A 158 12.26 21.81 -5.15
CA LYS A 158 13.67 22.22 -4.96
C LYS A 158 14.21 23.05 -6.14
N LYS A 159 13.86 22.68 -7.36
CA LYS A 159 14.23 23.45 -8.56
C LYS A 159 13.56 24.82 -8.59
N LYS A 160 12.26 24.91 -8.23
CA LYS A 160 11.54 26.18 -8.08
C LYS A 160 12.20 27.06 -7.00
N LEU A 161 12.55 26.50 -5.83
CA LEU A 161 13.26 27.22 -4.76
C LEU A 161 14.60 27.78 -5.25
N SER A 162 15.36 27.02 -6.06
CA SER A 162 16.63 27.51 -6.64
C SER A 162 16.43 28.70 -7.58
N ILE A 163 15.32 28.75 -8.35
CA ILE A 163 14.96 29.93 -9.15
C ILE A 163 14.67 31.13 -8.24
N LEU A 164 13.83 30.92 -7.20
CA LEU A 164 13.51 32.00 -6.24
C LEU A 164 14.76 32.57 -5.57
N ASP A 165 15.77 31.73 -5.25
CA ASP A 165 17.05 32.19 -4.67
C ASP A 165 17.82 33.14 -5.59
N GLN A 166 17.79 32.86 -6.88
CA GLN A 166 18.44 33.73 -7.90
C GLN A 166 17.67 35.04 -8.07
N ASP A 167 16.34 34.93 -8.17
CA ASP A 167 15.47 36.10 -8.40
C ASP A 167 15.39 37.02 -7.19
N GLU A 168 15.42 36.48 -5.97
CA GLU A 168 15.49 37.29 -4.75
C GLU A 168 16.74 38.18 -4.73
N LYS A 169 17.91 37.65 -5.14
CA LYS A 169 19.15 38.43 -5.25
C LYS A 169 19.03 39.52 -6.31
N LEU A 170 18.43 39.20 -7.46
CA LEU A 170 18.24 40.13 -8.55
C LEU A 170 17.26 41.26 -8.18
N LEU A 171 16.12 40.95 -7.57
CA LEU A 171 15.18 41.99 -7.12
C LEU A 171 15.76 42.88 -6.03
N ASN A 172 16.54 42.35 -5.11
CA ASN A 172 17.25 43.15 -4.13
C ASN A 172 18.26 44.14 -4.80
N PHE A 173 18.93 43.68 -5.85
CA PHE A 173 19.78 44.59 -6.66
C PHE A 173 18.94 45.69 -7.35
N MET A 174 17.82 45.30 -7.98
CA MET A 174 16.91 46.28 -8.64
C MET A 174 16.34 47.30 -7.64
N ILE A 175 15.97 46.88 -6.43
CA ILE A 175 15.47 47.79 -5.37
C ILE A 175 16.54 48.82 -5.00
N ARG A 176 17.76 48.39 -4.74
CA ARG A 176 18.89 49.32 -4.40
C ARG A 176 19.17 50.29 -5.54
N SER A 177 19.16 49.80 -6.78
CA SER A 177 19.38 50.62 -7.96
C SER A 177 18.25 51.64 -8.16
N ALA A 178 16.99 51.22 -7.98
CA ALA A 178 15.82 52.09 -8.03
C ALA A 178 15.89 53.22 -6.98
N GLU A 179 16.30 52.90 -5.77
CA GLU A 179 16.45 53.86 -4.67
C GLU A 179 17.50 54.91 -4.96
N ILE A 180 18.70 54.50 -5.44
CA ILE A 180 19.79 55.40 -5.79
C ILE A 180 19.39 56.34 -6.94
N ARG A 181 18.77 55.80 -8.01
CA ARG A 181 18.32 56.61 -9.15
C ARG A 181 17.24 57.61 -8.75
N TYR A 182 16.27 57.19 -7.91
CA TYR A 182 15.23 58.10 -7.42
C TYR A 182 15.83 59.28 -6.61
N LYS A 183 16.77 58.99 -5.69
CA LYS A 183 17.48 60.05 -4.92
C LYS A 183 18.22 61.03 -5.79
N ASN A 184 18.70 60.60 -6.96
CA ASN A 184 19.40 61.44 -7.93
C ASN A 184 18.48 62.08 -8.99
N GLY A 185 17.14 61.93 -8.88
CA GLY A 185 16.18 62.46 -9.84
C GLY A 185 16.15 61.74 -11.19
N LEU A 186 16.76 60.56 -11.30
CA LEU A 186 16.91 59.80 -12.54
C LEU A 186 15.87 58.64 -12.68
N GLY A 187 14.91 58.51 -11.76
CA GLY A 187 13.96 57.44 -11.76
C GLY A 187 12.65 57.76 -11.07
N LYS A 188 11.61 56.96 -11.34
CA LYS A 188 10.27 57.07 -10.73
C LYS A 188 10.19 56.19 -9.44
N ILE A 189 9.64 56.79 -8.37
CA ILE A 189 9.40 56.07 -7.11
C ILE A 189 8.44 54.84 -7.27
N SER A 190 7.57 54.90 -8.27
CA SER A 190 6.64 53.79 -8.60
C SER A 190 7.38 52.51 -8.98
N SER A 191 8.50 52.62 -9.70
CA SER A 191 9.37 51.48 -10.05
C SER A 191 9.93 50.78 -8.82
N TYR A 192 10.38 51.55 -7.79
CA TYR A 192 10.82 51.01 -6.51
C TYR A 192 9.74 50.20 -5.82
N TYR A 193 8.52 50.71 -5.72
CA TYR A 193 7.41 49.98 -5.08
C TYR A 193 6.97 48.74 -5.86
N LYS A 194 7.02 48.78 -7.21
CA LYS A 194 6.72 47.62 -8.06
C LYS A 194 7.69 46.46 -7.78
N VAL A 195 8.99 46.72 -7.76
CA VAL A 195 10.02 45.70 -7.48
C VAL A 195 9.92 45.20 -6.04
N LYS A 196 9.64 46.10 -5.09
CA LYS A 196 9.47 45.74 -3.68
C LYS A 196 8.26 44.80 -3.47
N ALA A 197 7.15 45.06 -4.17
CA ALA A 197 5.98 44.14 -4.16
C ALA A 197 6.32 42.78 -4.75
N ALA A 198 7.07 42.74 -5.87
CA ALA A 198 7.53 41.49 -6.47
C ALA A 198 8.42 40.67 -5.53
N LEU A 199 9.33 41.34 -4.80
CA LEU A 199 10.16 40.67 -3.78
C LEU A 199 9.29 40.05 -2.68
N GLY A 200 8.24 40.75 -2.21
CA GLY A 200 7.28 40.22 -1.25
C GLY A 200 6.55 38.99 -1.79
N ASN A 201 6.17 38.99 -3.07
CA ASN A 201 5.54 37.84 -3.72
C ASN A 201 6.47 36.63 -3.81
N ILE A 202 7.76 36.83 -4.13
CA ILE A 202 8.77 35.75 -4.14
C ILE A 202 8.96 35.16 -2.73
N GLN A 203 9.05 36.02 -1.71
CA GLN A 203 9.17 35.55 -0.32
C GLN A 203 7.92 34.77 0.13
N ASN A 204 6.73 35.21 -0.24
CA ASN A 204 5.50 34.47 0.01
C ASN A 204 5.50 33.10 -0.70
N MET A 205 5.89 33.06 -1.98
CA MET A 205 6.01 31.81 -2.74
C MET A 205 7.02 30.86 -2.09
N ARG A 206 8.16 31.37 -1.59
CA ARG A 206 9.14 30.58 -0.85
C ARG A 206 8.53 29.90 0.37
N LEU A 207 7.78 30.64 1.19
CA LEU A 207 7.11 30.08 2.38
C LEU A 207 6.14 28.96 2.00
N MET A 208 5.40 29.12 0.89
CA MET A 208 4.50 28.07 0.37
C MET A 208 5.30 26.83 -0.04
N LEU A 209 6.36 26.98 -0.83
CA LEU A 209 7.20 25.87 -1.31
C LEU A 209 7.94 25.16 -0.16
N ASP A 210 8.42 25.88 0.84
CA ASP A 210 9.04 25.30 2.04
C ASP A 210 8.03 24.45 2.84
N ASN A 211 6.78 24.91 2.92
CA ASN A 211 5.73 24.11 3.52
C ASN A 211 5.42 22.85 2.67
N GLU A 212 5.38 22.96 1.35
CA GLU A 212 5.18 21.81 0.47
C GLU A 212 6.30 20.77 0.63
N VAL A 213 7.58 21.18 0.74
CA VAL A 213 8.70 20.27 1.06
C VAL A 213 8.43 19.48 2.33
N LYS A 214 7.99 20.16 3.40
CA LYS A 214 7.65 19.51 4.68
C LYS A 214 6.53 18.49 4.49
N GLN A 215 5.48 18.83 3.72
CA GLN A 215 4.37 17.93 3.44
C GLN A 215 4.83 16.68 2.65
N ARG A 216 5.69 16.85 1.62
CA ARG A 216 6.23 15.71 0.86
C ARG A 216 7.08 14.79 1.75
N ARG A 217 7.90 15.37 2.62
CA ARG A 217 8.70 14.63 3.60
C ARG A 217 7.82 13.83 4.56
N ILE A 218 6.80 14.45 5.14
CA ILE A 218 5.83 13.76 6.04
C ILE A 218 5.13 12.61 5.30
N THR A 219 4.72 12.82 4.05
CA THR A 219 4.07 11.80 3.24
C THR A 219 5.00 10.61 2.98
N LEU A 220 6.25 10.86 2.57
CA LEU A 220 7.22 9.79 2.33
C LEU A 220 7.57 9.04 3.62
N ASN A 221 7.77 9.73 4.75
CA ASN A 221 7.94 9.12 6.07
C ASN A 221 6.74 8.24 6.45
N THR A 222 5.53 8.70 6.12
CA THR A 222 4.30 7.94 6.37
C THR A 222 4.27 6.65 5.55
N LEU A 223 4.62 6.71 4.27
CA LEU A 223 4.69 5.53 3.40
C LEU A 223 5.74 4.53 3.87
N MET A 224 6.89 5.00 4.34
CA MET A 224 7.97 4.17 4.91
C MET A 224 7.70 3.70 6.35
N SER A 225 6.64 4.19 7.00
CA SER A 225 6.37 3.96 8.44
C SER A 225 7.48 4.45 9.39
N HIS A 226 8.19 5.50 8.99
CA HIS A 226 9.14 6.19 9.84
C HIS A 226 8.45 7.23 10.73
N ASP A 227 9.22 7.86 11.65
CA ASP A 227 8.74 9.05 12.36
C ASP A 227 8.37 10.13 11.33
N LYS A 228 7.18 10.71 11.49
CA LYS A 228 6.61 11.68 10.54
C LYS A 228 7.45 12.95 10.42
N LEU A 229 8.13 13.31 11.48
CA LEU A 229 8.99 14.51 11.57
C LEU A 229 10.47 14.21 11.31
N GLN A 230 10.84 12.95 11.02
CA GLN A 230 12.22 12.59 10.70
C GLN A 230 12.71 13.43 9.52
N ASP A 231 13.83 14.11 9.74
CA ASP A 231 14.44 14.97 8.73
C ASP A 231 15.33 14.16 7.77
N PHE A 232 15.17 14.40 6.48
CA PHE A 232 16.02 13.88 5.41
C PHE A 232 15.88 14.76 4.18
N ASP A 233 16.85 14.68 3.29
CA ASP A 233 16.83 15.35 1.99
C ASP A 233 16.84 14.30 0.85
N ILE A 234 16.52 14.73 -0.38
CA ILE A 234 16.46 13.86 -1.54
C ILE A 234 17.49 14.26 -2.61
N ASP A 235 17.90 13.26 -3.39
CA ASP A 235 18.61 13.52 -4.64
C ASP A 235 17.68 14.19 -5.66
N THR A 236 18.17 15.22 -6.34
CA THR A 236 17.39 15.98 -7.33
C THR A 236 17.57 15.51 -8.77
N SER A 237 18.28 14.40 -8.97
CA SER A 237 18.39 13.76 -10.29
C SER A 237 17.09 13.03 -10.63
N TYR A 238 16.71 13.09 -11.90
CA TYR A 238 15.56 12.32 -12.44
C TYR A 238 15.82 11.93 -13.88
N THR A 239 15.20 10.84 -14.29
CA THR A 239 15.28 10.32 -15.66
C THR A 239 13.94 10.42 -16.35
N ILE A 240 13.93 10.87 -17.59
CA ILE A 240 12.75 10.84 -18.46
C ILE A 240 12.89 9.63 -19.37
N ASN A 241 12.08 8.61 -19.12
CA ASN A 241 12.08 7.39 -19.90
C ASN A 241 11.38 7.60 -21.25
N ASN A 242 11.73 6.77 -22.23
CA ASN A 242 11.10 6.83 -23.55
C ASN A 242 10.23 5.58 -23.79
N TYR A 243 8.91 5.77 -23.77
CA TYR A 243 7.93 4.70 -23.98
C TYR A 243 7.32 4.71 -25.39
N LEU A 244 7.82 5.54 -26.32
CA LEU A 244 7.22 5.73 -27.65
C LEU A 244 7.30 4.50 -28.56
N SER A 245 8.29 3.63 -28.34
CA SER A 245 8.48 2.40 -29.10
C SER A 245 7.79 1.17 -28.51
N GLU A 246 7.14 1.31 -27.36
CA GLU A 246 6.49 0.20 -26.68
C GLU A 246 5.05 0.02 -27.16
N THR A 247 4.65 -1.24 -27.37
CA THR A 247 3.26 -1.60 -27.69
C THR A 247 2.58 -2.17 -26.46
N PHE A 248 1.43 -1.62 -26.13
CA PHE A 248 0.64 -2.01 -24.95
C PHE A 248 -0.57 -2.83 -25.37
N ASP A 249 -0.32 -4.05 -25.88
CA ASP A 249 -1.41 -4.94 -26.23
C ASP A 249 -2.10 -5.53 -24.97
N SER A 250 -3.31 -6.02 -25.17
CA SER A 250 -4.10 -6.62 -24.09
C SER A 250 -3.40 -7.80 -23.42
N THR A 251 -2.53 -8.51 -24.13
CA THR A 251 -1.78 -9.66 -23.62
C THR A 251 -0.68 -9.22 -22.67
N THR A 252 0.06 -8.17 -23.04
CA THR A 252 1.11 -7.58 -22.20
C THR A 252 0.52 -7.06 -20.90
N ILE A 253 -0.58 -6.31 -20.96
CA ILE A 253 -1.28 -5.77 -19.78
C ILE A 253 -1.84 -6.89 -18.89
N ASN A 254 -2.46 -7.91 -19.49
CA ASN A 254 -3.00 -9.05 -18.77
C ASN A 254 -1.91 -9.79 -17.97
N ASN A 255 -0.73 -9.95 -18.56
CA ASN A 255 0.38 -10.68 -17.94
C ASN A 255 1.15 -9.84 -16.91
N ALA A 256 1.17 -8.53 -17.04
CA ALA A 256 1.91 -7.66 -16.15
C ALA A 256 1.15 -7.41 -14.83
N ARG A 257 -0.14 -7.10 -14.90
CA ARG A 257 -0.92 -6.53 -13.78
C ARG A 257 -1.29 -7.54 -12.70
N SER A 258 -0.93 -7.21 -11.48
CA SER A 258 -1.22 -8.04 -10.30
C SER A 258 -2.70 -8.04 -9.89
N ASP A 259 -3.45 -6.97 -10.16
CA ASP A 259 -4.89 -6.94 -9.92
C ASP A 259 -5.66 -7.89 -10.85
N ILE A 260 -5.23 -8.01 -12.11
CA ILE A 260 -5.77 -8.99 -13.06
C ILE A 260 -5.41 -10.41 -12.63
N LYS A 261 -4.16 -10.64 -12.19
CA LYS A 261 -3.73 -11.94 -11.64
C LYS A 261 -4.53 -12.31 -10.39
N ALA A 262 -4.85 -11.34 -9.53
CA ALA A 262 -5.71 -11.57 -8.37
C ALA A 262 -7.11 -12.05 -8.78
N LEU A 263 -7.72 -11.43 -9.82
CA LEU A 263 -8.99 -11.89 -10.38
C LEU A 263 -8.91 -13.30 -10.97
N GLU A 264 -7.82 -13.63 -11.67
CA GLU A 264 -7.60 -15.00 -12.18
C GLU A 264 -7.51 -16.03 -11.06
N LYS A 265 -6.83 -15.69 -9.95
CA LYS A 265 -6.82 -16.55 -8.77
C LYS A 265 -8.20 -16.66 -8.12
N GLU A 266 -8.97 -15.57 -8.09
CA GLU A 266 -10.35 -15.60 -7.59
C GLU A 266 -11.27 -16.45 -8.47
N ILE A 267 -11.14 -16.39 -9.79
CA ILE A 267 -11.83 -17.29 -10.73
C ILE A 267 -11.46 -18.75 -10.44
N GLN A 268 -10.17 -19.04 -10.28
CA GLN A 268 -9.71 -20.39 -9.93
C GLN A 268 -10.29 -20.86 -8.58
N LEU A 269 -10.34 -19.99 -7.58
CA LEU A 269 -10.97 -20.30 -6.28
C LEU A 269 -12.45 -20.64 -6.42
N ASN A 270 -13.19 -19.89 -7.24
CA ASN A 270 -14.60 -20.19 -7.49
C ASN A 270 -14.79 -21.56 -8.17
N TYR A 271 -13.90 -21.97 -9.08
CA TYR A 271 -13.93 -23.32 -9.65
C TYR A 271 -13.65 -24.41 -8.60
N LEU A 272 -12.66 -24.19 -7.72
CA LEU A 272 -12.36 -25.11 -6.62
C LEU A 272 -13.53 -25.21 -5.63
N GLN A 273 -14.18 -24.10 -5.34
CA GLN A 273 -15.36 -24.06 -4.49
C GLN A 273 -16.56 -24.78 -5.12
N GLN A 274 -16.78 -24.62 -6.45
CA GLN A 274 -17.77 -25.42 -7.17
C GLN A 274 -17.48 -26.92 -7.04
N GLN A 275 -16.21 -27.32 -7.10
CA GLN A 275 -15.83 -28.73 -6.91
C GLN A 275 -16.18 -29.23 -5.50
N THR A 276 -15.88 -28.42 -4.48
CA THR A 276 -16.22 -28.73 -3.08
C THR A 276 -17.75 -28.91 -2.92
N GLU A 277 -18.55 -28.00 -3.49
CA GLU A 277 -20.02 -28.11 -3.45
C GLU A 277 -20.56 -29.36 -4.17
N LYS A 278 -19.94 -29.74 -5.29
CA LYS A 278 -20.30 -30.99 -6.00
C LYS A 278 -19.95 -32.22 -5.18
N GLU A 279 -18.83 -32.24 -4.48
CA GLU A 279 -18.42 -33.36 -3.66
C GLU A 279 -19.31 -33.54 -2.40
N LYS A 280 -19.94 -32.46 -1.89
CA LYS A 280 -20.97 -32.53 -0.84
C LYS A 280 -22.21 -33.34 -1.22
N LEU A 281 -22.44 -33.56 -2.53
CA LEU A 281 -23.58 -34.37 -3.04
C LEU A 281 -23.29 -35.87 -3.06
N LYS A 282 -22.07 -36.28 -2.68
CA LYS A 282 -21.69 -37.70 -2.64
C LYS A 282 -21.99 -38.33 -1.28
N PRO A 283 -22.17 -39.67 -1.24
CA PRO A 283 -22.43 -40.36 0.00
C PRO A 283 -21.32 -40.23 1.03
N GLU A 284 -21.70 -40.11 2.30
CA GLU A 284 -20.81 -40.16 3.48
C GLU A 284 -21.23 -41.37 4.33
N PHE A 285 -20.26 -41.97 5.01
CA PHE A 285 -20.46 -43.15 5.83
C PHE A 285 -20.26 -42.83 7.29
N GLY A 286 -21.05 -43.50 8.14
CA GLY A 286 -20.90 -43.39 9.59
C GLY A 286 -20.94 -44.76 10.27
N VAL A 287 -20.35 -44.83 11.45
CA VAL A 287 -20.44 -46.01 12.32
C VAL A 287 -20.85 -45.52 13.70
N ARG A 288 -21.84 -46.24 14.27
CA ARG A 288 -22.33 -45.99 15.62
C ARG A 288 -22.26 -47.30 16.41
N TYR A 289 -21.61 -47.21 17.55
CA TYR A 289 -21.55 -48.27 18.54
C TYR A 289 -22.34 -47.84 19.77
N GLU A 290 -23.19 -48.77 20.29
CA GLU A 290 -23.96 -48.57 21.51
C GLU A 290 -23.71 -49.74 22.44
N HIS A 291 -23.45 -49.45 23.70
CA HIS A 291 -23.40 -50.42 24.76
C HIS A 291 -24.53 -50.17 25.74
N MET A 292 -25.29 -51.26 26.08
CA MET A 292 -26.50 -51.21 26.87
C MET A 292 -26.33 -52.06 28.14
N PHE A 293 -26.46 -51.39 29.30
CA PHE A 293 -26.45 -52.01 30.62
C PHE A 293 -27.89 -52.31 31.04
N GLY A 294 -28.29 -53.58 31.05
CA GLY A 294 -29.65 -54.00 31.38
C GLY A 294 -30.00 -53.85 32.85
N PHE A 295 -31.23 -53.44 33.14
CA PHE A 295 -31.76 -53.40 34.51
C PHE A 295 -32.35 -54.75 34.93
N GLY A 296 -32.35 -55.04 36.25
CA GLY A 296 -33.01 -56.20 36.82
C GLY A 296 -32.54 -57.55 36.24
N LYS A 297 -31.22 -57.73 36.09
CA LYS A 297 -30.56 -58.91 35.51
C LYS A 297 -30.77 -59.12 34.01
N LEU A 298 -31.27 -58.10 33.28
CA LEU A 298 -31.29 -58.15 31.83
C LEU A 298 -29.85 -58.24 31.32
N PRO A 299 -29.50 -59.17 30.40
CA PRO A 299 -28.16 -59.28 29.87
C PRO A 299 -27.65 -57.97 29.23
N MET A 300 -26.34 -57.69 29.39
CA MET A 300 -25.71 -56.56 28.66
C MET A 300 -25.79 -56.83 27.16
N GLN A 301 -26.05 -55.81 26.40
CA GLN A 301 -26.19 -55.89 24.94
C GLN A 301 -25.33 -54.81 24.26
N TYR A 302 -25.00 -54.97 23.01
CA TYR A 302 -24.40 -53.95 22.19
C TYR A 302 -25.08 -53.91 20.81
N THR A 303 -25.02 -52.74 20.20
CA THR A 303 -25.46 -52.53 18.83
C THR A 303 -24.33 -51.89 18.02
N LEU A 304 -24.07 -52.41 16.84
CA LEU A 304 -23.18 -51.79 15.87
C LEU A 304 -23.99 -51.46 14.62
N LEU A 305 -24.06 -50.14 14.30
CA LEU A 305 -24.80 -49.63 13.18
C LEU A 305 -23.89 -48.98 12.18
N GLY A 306 -24.00 -49.36 10.90
CA GLY A 306 -23.47 -48.58 9.78
C GLY A 306 -24.56 -47.63 9.26
N SER A 307 -24.20 -46.38 9.06
CA SER A 307 -25.08 -45.36 8.47
C SER A 307 -24.50 -44.84 7.17
N VAL A 308 -25.36 -44.49 6.22
CA VAL A 308 -24.97 -43.87 4.95
C VAL A 308 -25.84 -42.63 4.76
N ARG A 309 -25.19 -41.47 4.69
CA ARG A 309 -25.85 -40.19 4.39
C ARG A 309 -25.78 -39.95 2.89
N ILE A 310 -26.89 -39.98 2.20
CA ILE A 310 -26.96 -39.82 0.73
C ILE A 310 -27.84 -38.61 0.41
N PRO A 311 -27.28 -37.44 -0.03
CA PRO A 311 -28.05 -36.25 -0.31
C PRO A 311 -28.66 -36.27 -1.73
N ILE A 312 -29.46 -37.29 -2.06
CA ILE A 312 -30.09 -37.47 -3.38
C ILE A 312 -31.47 -36.79 -3.53
N ALA A 313 -32.17 -36.61 -2.43
CA ALA A 313 -33.48 -35.97 -2.44
C ALA A 313 -33.40 -34.49 -2.82
N LYS A 314 -34.42 -33.96 -3.52
CA LYS A 314 -34.44 -32.55 -3.96
C LYS A 314 -34.23 -31.56 -2.81
N TRP A 315 -34.85 -31.82 -1.66
CA TRP A 315 -34.74 -30.98 -0.48
C TRP A 315 -33.36 -31.04 0.21
N SER A 316 -32.58 -32.12 0.09
CA SER A 316 -31.24 -32.28 0.66
C SER A 316 -30.12 -31.84 -0.29
N SER A 317 -30.34 -31.80 -1.61
CA SER A 317 -29.36 -31.44 -2.64
C SER A 317 -29.52 -30.01 -3.19
N ARG A 318 -30.67 -29.36 -2.92
CA ARG A 318 -31.05 -28.08 -3.52
C ARG A 318 -30.03 -26.96 -3.24
N ALA A 319 -29.57 -26.87 -2.00
CA ALA A 319 -28.63 -25.81 -1.60
C ALA A 319 -27.30 -25.93 -2.33
N SER A 320 -26.68 -27.13 -2.34
CA SER A 320 -25.38 -27.31 -3.03
C SER A 320 -25.50 -27.14 -4.54
N LYS A 321 -26.62 -27.58 -5.17
CA LYS A 321 -26.87 -27.33 -6.59
C LYS A 321 -27.00 -25.82 -6.90
N ALA A 322 -27.76 -25.09 -6.08
CA ALA A 322 -27.93 -23.65 -6.22
C ALA A 322 -26.59 -22.91 -6.03
N ASN A 323 -25.78 -23.35 -5.07
CA ASN A 323 -24.45 -22.79 -4.85
C ASN A 323 -23.53 -22.98 -6.07
N VAL A 324 -23.57 -24.19 -6.70
CA VAL A 324 -22.79 -24.43 -7.93
C VAL A 324 -23.21 -23.47 -9.05
N GLU A 325 -24.50 -23.26 -9.28
CA GLU A 325 -24.98 -22.32 -10.30
C GLU A 325 -24.62 -20.87 -9.95
N SER A 326 -24.77 -20.46 -8.69
CA SER A 326 -24.34 -19.14 -8.22
C SER A 326 -22.86 -18.88 -8.48
N LEU A 327 -22.00 -19.86 -8.19
CA LEU A 327 -20.56 -19.77 -8.42
C LEU A 327 -20.20 -19.73 -9.92
N LYS A 328 -20.99 -20.34 -10.81
CA LYS A 328 -20.82 -20.20 -12.26
C LYS A 328 -21.05 -18.76 -12.72
N TRP A 329 -22.16 -18.15 -12.25
CA TRP A 329 -22.46 -16.76 -12.56
C TRP A 329 -21.43 -15.80 -11.94
N LYS A 330 -20.87 -16.14 -10.78
CA LYS A 330 -19.77 -15.37 -10.18
C LYS A 330 -18.51 -15.43 -11.03
N VAL A 331 -18.16 -16.61 -11.58
CA VAL A 331 -17.03 -16.75 -12.53
C VAL A 331 -17.26 -15.91 -13.78
N GLU A 332 -18.47 -15.91 -14.34
CA GLU A 332 -18.81 -15.08 -15.49
C GLU A 332 -18.65 -13.58 -15.17
N SER A 333 -19.18 -13.14 -14.02
CA SER A 333 -19.01 -11.76 -13.54
C SER A 333 -17.52 -11.35 -13.42
N LEU A 334 -16.69 -12.23 -12.86
CA LEU A 334 -15.25 -11.98 -12.71
C LEU A 334 -14.53 -11.94 -14.07
N ASN A 335 -14.94 -12.75 -15.05
CA ASN A 335 -14.40 -12.70 -16.41
C ASN A 335 -14.74 -11.35 -17.09
N GLN A 336 -15.97 -10.88 -16.93
CA GLN A 336 -16.38 -9.57 -17.47
C GLN A 336 -15.63 -8.44 -16.77
N GLN A 337 -15.44 -8.52 -15.45
CA GLN A 337 -14.62 -7.56 -14.70
C GLN A 337 -13.17 -7.54 -15.18
N LYS A 338 -12.57 -8.73 -15.43
CA LYS A 338 -11.23 -8.85 -16.01
C LYS A 338 -11.14 -8.16 -17.38
N GLN A 339 -12.10 -8.44 -18.27
CA GLN A 339 -12.14 -7.79 -19.59
C GLN A 339 -12.27 -6.27 -19.49
N MET A 340 -13.12 -5.77 -18.59
CA MET A 340 -13.28 -4.34 -18.33
C MET A 340 -11.94 -3.71 -17.94
N ILE A 341 -11.22 -4.28 -16.94
CA ILE A 341 -9.93 -3.76 -16.49
C ILE A 341 -8.88 -3.79 -17.59
N VAL A 342 -8.80 -4.87 -18.37
CA VAL A 342 -7.86 -4.97 -19.50
C VAL A 342 -8.15 -3.89 -20.53
N ASN A 343 -9.41 -3.72 -20.92
CA ASN A 343 -9.81 -2.72 -21.92
C ASN A 343 -9.53 -1.29 -21.45
N GLU A 344 -9.92 -0.94 -20.22
CA GLU A 344 -9.66 0.38 -19.63
C GLU A 344 -8.16 0.65 -19.50
N SER A 345 -7.38 -0.32 -19.01
CA SER A 345 -5.94 -0.17 -18.84
C SER A 345 -5.21 -0.02 -20.17
N THR A 346 -5.64 -0.74 -21.21
CA THR A 346 -5.10 -0.60 -22.57
C THR A 346 -5.38 0.79 -23.11
N GLY A 347 -6.62 1.27 -22.99
CA GLY A 347 -6.99 2.62 -23.40
C GLY A 347 -6.21 3.71 -22.66
N MET A 348 -6.09 3.57 -21.31
CA MET A 348 -5.31 4.50 -20.50
C MET A 348 -3.82 4.49 -20.85
N ALA A 349 -3.22 3.32 -21.12
CA ALA A 349 -1.82 3.23 -21.50
C ALA A 349 -1.51 3.94 -22.83
N TYR A 350 -2.32 3.72 -23.86
CA TYR A 350 -2.18 4.44 -25.13
C TYR A 350 -2.47 5.93 -25.02
N GLY A 351 -3.51 6.32 -24.26
CA GLY A 351 -3.79 7.73 -23.98
C GLY A 351 -2.60 8.41 -23.30
N MET A 352 -2.04 7.79 -22.27
CA MET A 352 -0.90 8.31 -21.53
C MET A 352 0.38 8.36 -22.38
N GLN A 353 0.60 7.38 -23.25
CA GLN A 353 1.72 7.39 -24.21
C GLN A 353 1.64 8.60 -25.15
N ASN A 354 0.44 8.87 -25.69
CA ASN A 354 0.19 10.03 -26.54
C ASN A 354 0.42 11.34 -25.78
N ASP A 355 -0.11 11.45 -24.57
CA ASP A 355 0.05 12.65 -23.74
C ASP A 355 1.52 12.92 -23.38
N ILE A 356 2.30 11.88 -23.07
CA ILE A 356 3.74 11.95 -22.84
C ILE A 356 4.47 12.46 -24.10
N GLU A 357 4.11 11.99 -25.29
CA GLU A 357 4.71 12.43 -26.53
C GLU A 357 4.48 13.93 -26.77
N PHE A 358 3.23 14.39 -26.65
CA PHE A 358 2.90 15.81 -26.83
C PHE A 358 3.53 16.68 -25.75
N LYS A 359 3.55 16.22 -24.51
CA LYS A 359 4.19 16.93 -23.39
C LYS A 359 5.71 17.10 -23.64
N LYS A 360 6.39 16.08 -24.16
CA LYS A 360 7.82 16.20 -24.55
C LYS A 360 8.03 17.23 -25.65
N LYS A 361 7.13 17.30 -26.64
CA LYS A 361 7.19 18.33 -27.69
C LYS A 361 7.01 19.74 -27.12
N GLN A 362 6.06 19.93 -26.18
CA GLN A 362 5.88 21.21 -25.47
C GLN A 362 7.12 21.61 -24.68
N ILE A 363 7.68 20.69 -23.86
CA ILE A 363 8.88 20.94 -23.09
C ILE A 363 10.06 21.35 -23.99
N ARG A 364 10.21 20.71 -25.16
CA ARG A 364 11.26 21.08 -26.13
C ARG A 364 11.09 22.51 -26.64
N LEU A 365 9.85 22.98 -26.90
CA LEU A 365 9.60 24.38 -27.29
C LEU A 365 10.03 25.37 -26.20
N PHE A 366 9.77 25.04 -24.94
CA PHE A 366 10.27 25.87 -23.83
C PHE A 366 11.81 25.90 -23.77
N ASP A 367 12.44 24.77 -23.92
CA ASP A 367 13.89 24.60 -23.73
C ASP A 367 14.69 25.18 -24.92
N GLU A 368 14.25 24.94 -26.14
CA GLU A 368 14.97 25.34 -27.35
C GLU A 368 14.61 26.76 -27.86
N ASN A 369 13.38 27.23 -27.61
CA ASN A 369 12.91 28.48 -28.21
C ASN A 369 12.51 29.55 -27.18
N ILE A 370 11.54 29.26 -26.30
CA ILE A 370 10.90 30.28 -25.46
C ILE A 370 11.85 30.82 -24.40
N ILE A 371 12.43 29.93 -23.57
CA ILE A 371 13.34 30.34 -22.49
C ILE A 371 14.62 31.00 -23.04
N PRO A 372 15.28 30.48 -24.06
CA PRO A 372 16.44 31.16 -24.66
C PRO A 372 16.15 32.57 -25.19
N ALA A 373 14.98 32.76 -25.82
CA ALA A 373 14.57 34.06 -26.32
C ALA A 373 14.32 35.06 -25.18
N LEU A 374 13.57 34.65 -24.16
CA LEU A 374 13.30 35.49 -22.98
C LEU A 374 14.56 35.80 -22.17
N ARG A 375 15.47 34.84 -22.07
CA ARG A 375 16.77 35.04 -21.40
C ARG A 375 17.62 36.07 -22.14
N LYS A 376 17.66 36.03 -23.48
CA LYS A 376 18.37 37.05 -24.28
C LYS A 376 17.68 38.43 -24.14
N ASN A 377 16.36 38.48 -24.18
CA ASN A 377 15.63 39.73 -23.95
C ASN A 377 15.99 40.33 -22.59
N PHE A 378 15.91 39.53 -21.51
CA PHE A 378 16.28 39.96 -20.17
C PHE A 378 17.74 40.50 -20.12
N GLN A 379 18.70 39.77 -20.70
CA GLN A 379 20.07 40.19 -20.75
C GLN A 379 20.26 41.51 -21.51
N THR A 380 19.54 41.71 -22.60
CA THR A 380 19.57 42.96 -23.38
C THR A 380 19.02 44.15 -22.58
N MET A 381 17.87 43.94 -21.90
CA MET A 381 17.26 44.96 -21.05
C MET A 381 18.14 45.26 -19.82
N GLN A 382 18.84 44.27 -19.27
CA GLN A 382 19.78 44.48 -18.17
C GLN A 382 20.96 45.34 -18.60
N LEU A 383 21.58 45.04 -19.75
CA LEU A 383 22.66 45.87 -20.30
C LEU A 383 22.21 47.29 -20.63
N GLY A 384 21.03 47.44 -21.25
CA GLY A 384 20.47 48.78 -21.52
C GLY A 384 20.22 49.59 -20.25
N TYR A 385 19.71 48.94 -19.21
CA TYR A 385 19.52 49.57 -17.90
C TYR A 385 20.83 49.98 -17.24
N GLU A 386 21.88 49.15 -17.30
CA GLU A 386 23.22 49.47 -16.79
C GLU A 386 23.85 50.64 -17.56
N GLN A 387 23.59 50.74 -18.87
CA GLN A 387 24.08 51.83 -19.74
C GLN A 387 23.19 53.07 -19.72
N ASN A 388 22.13 53.11 -18.94
CA ASN A 388 21.13 54.19 -18.84
C ASN A 388 20.35 54.45 -20.16
N THR A 389 20.25 53.46 -21.04
CA THR A 389 19.44 53.53 -22.27
C THR A 389 18.06 52.97 -22.09
N GLU A 390 17.83 52.13 -21.06
CA GLU A 390 16.53 51.53 -20.73
C GLU A 390 16.07 51.87 -19.31
N GLU A 391 14.75 51.95 -19.12
CA GLU A 391 14.14 52.19 -17.82
C GLU A 391 14.06 50.90 -16.99
N LEU A 392 14.07 51.05 -15.63
CA LEU A 392 13.87 49.91 -14.71
C LEU A 392 12.59 49.12 -14.98
N PHE A 393 11.54 49.78 -15.49
CA PHE A 393 10.29 49.14 -15.79
C PHE A 393 10.43 48.08 -16.90
N ALA A 394 11.18 48.41 -17.99
CA ALA A 394 11.43 47.45 -19.07
C ALA A 394 12.27 46.26 -18.63
N LEU A 395 13.29 46.50 -17.79
CA LEU A 395 14.08 45.43 -17.18
C LEU A 395 13.21 44.52 -16.29
N PHE A 396 12.36 45.14 -15.46
CA PHE A 396 11.42 44.39 -14.60
C PHE A 396 10.47 43.52 -15.40
N ASP A 397 9.87 44.05 -16.48
CA ASP A 397 8.94 43.34 -17.34
C ASP A 397 9.60 42.13 -18.04
N ALA A 398 10.84 42.33 -18.53
CA ALA A 398 11.61 41.25 -19.13
C ALA A 398 11.99 40.15 -18.08
N TRP A 399 12.32 40.53 -16.86
CA TRP A 399 12.53 39.62 -15.76
C TRP A 399 11.26 38.85 -15.40
N GLU A 400 10.14 39.56 -15.22
CA GLU A 400 8.83 38.95 -14.82
C GLU A 400 8.40 37.90 -15.84
N SER A 401 8.52 38.22 -17.15
CA SER A 401 8.23 37.30 -18.23
C SER A 401 9.11 36.03 -18.20
N LEU A 402 10.42 36.21 -17.97
CA LEU A 402 11.33 35.06 -17.85
C LEU A 402 11.04 34.22 -16.61
N TYR A 403 10.83 34.86 -15.46
CA TYR A 403 10.53 34.21 -14.19
C TYR A 403 9.25 33.33 -14.27
N ILE A 404 8.15 33.91 -14.74
CA ILE A 404 6.87 33.18 -14.88
C ILE A 404 7.04 31.99 -15.82
N THR A 405 7.72 32.19 -16.95
CA THR A 405 7.94 31.14 -17.95
C THR A 405 8.85 30.02 -17.43
N GLN A 406 9.85 30.33 -16.60
CA GLN A 406 10.68 29.30 -15.95
C GLN A 406 9.91 28.45 -14.96
N LEU A 407 9.00 29.06 -14.19
CA LEU A 407 8.11 28.30 -13.29
C LEU A 407 7.13 27.43 -14.07
N GLU A 408 6.58 27.95 -15.18
CA GLU A 408 5.70 27.18 -16.07
C GLU A 408 6.45 25.98 -16.70
N TYR A 409 7.67 26.18 -17.17
CA TYR A 409 8.52 25.09 -17.68
C TYR A 409 8.73 23.99 -16.64
N LEU A 410 9.02 24.34 -15.39
CA LEU A 410 9.13 23.34 -14.32
C LEU A 410 7.81 22.64 -14.04
N GLN A 411 6.68 23.32 -14.22
CA GLN A 411 5.35 22.69 -14.13
C GLN A 411 5.14 21.69 -15.26
N GLN A 412 5.53 22.01 -16.52
CA GLN A 412 5.46 21.06 -17.64
C GLN A 412 6.31 19.80 -17.39
N ILE A 413 7.51 19.96 -16.79
CA ILE A 413 8.36 18.82 -16.40
C ILE A 413 7.67 17.99 -15.30
N GLN A 414 7.09 18.64 -14.30
CA GLN A 414 6.35 17.95 -13.25
C GLN A 414 5.21 17.10 -13.85
N ASP A 415 4.40 17.69 -14.73
CA ASP A 415 3.31 16.99 -15.39
C ASP A 415 3.81 15.77 -16.18
N LEU A 416 4.92 15.92 -16.93
CA LEU A 416 5.54 14.79 -17.64
C LEU A 416 5.96 13.66 -16.70
N LEU A 417 6.60 13.98 -15.59
CA LEU A 417 7.02 12.99 -14.59
C LEU A 417 5.80 12.30 -13.94
N MET A 418 4.71 13.05 -13.70
CA MET A 418 3.46 12.46 -13.19
C MET A 418 2.82 11.51 -14.20
N MET A 419 2.80 11.88 -15.49
CA MET A 419 2.32 11.02 -16.59
C MET A 419 3.16 9.75 -16.71
N GLN A 420 4.49 9.86 -16.60
CA GLN A 420 5.40 8.73 -16.60
C GLN A 420 5.10 7.76 -15.43
N VAL A 421 4.98 8.28 -14.21
CA VAL A 421 4.65 7.47 -13.03
C VAL A 421 3.30 6.77 -13.19
N GLU A 422 2.31 7.45 -13.78
CA GLU A 422 1.00 6.87 -14.01
C GLU A 422 1.03 5.76 -15.06
N LEU A 423 1.78 5.95 -16.14
CA LEU A 423 2.00 4.89 -17.13
C LEU A 423 2.72 3.67 -16.52
N GLU A 424 3.78 3.90 -15.74
CA GLU A 424 4.48 2.85 -15.02
C GLU A 424 3.56 2.10 -14.04
N ARG A 425 2.65 2.82 -13.36
CA ARG A 425 1.64 2.23 -12.50
C ARG A 425 0.65 1.34 -13.27
N ILE A 426 0.19 1.80 -14.43
CA ILE A 426 -0.75 1.04 -15.30
C ILE A 426 -0.10 -0.24 -15.80
N LEU A 427 1.19 -0.17 -16.15
CA LEU A 427 1.96 -1.29 -16.70
C LEU A 427 2.63 -2.17 -15.63
N GLU A 428 2.57 -1.75 -14.34
CA GLU A 428 3.32 -2.37 -13.23
C GLU A 428 4.83 -2.49 -13.48
N ILE A 429 5.42 -1.50 -14.18
CA ILE A 429 6.87 -1.37 -14.35
C ILE A 429 7.45 -0.78 -13.04
N LYS A 430 8.41 -1.50 -12.46
CA LYS A 430 9.05 -1.13 -11.17
C LYS A 430 10.32 -0.31 -11.38
#